data_a5a0eef1697240fb8b1d840209f39a18
#
_entry.id   a5a0eef1697240fb8b1d840209f39a18
#
_cell.length_a   1.000
_cell.length_b   1.000
_cell.length_c   1.000
_cell.angle_alpha   90.00
_cell.angle_beta   90.00
_cell.angle_gamma   90.00
#
_symmetry.space_group_name_H-M   'P 1'
#
loop_
_entity.id
_entity.type
_entity.pdbx_description
1 polymer ?
#
loop_
_entity_poly.entity_id
_entity_poly.type
_entity_poly.pdbx_seq_one_letter_code
_entity_poly.pdbx_strand_id
1 'polypeptide(L)'
;MSKPVFTFRLATPDDAEVLQAIYAPYVETTVTFEYVAPTVEEFRQRIIDRVSVYPYIVCEEDGVPVGYAYASRLYERAAYAWAVELSVYFAPNHRGRGMGRKIYDKMLSLLKLQGVRTVHGKVTFPNPASDKLHNAMGFKLMATLENVGFKNGEWRSINHWEKQIGDFSCAPEPITPITELDPAKVQEILNA
;
A
#
# COMPACT_ATOMS: atom_id res chain seq x y z
N MET A 1 6.02 27.08 -16.97
CA MET A 1 5.66 25.64 -16.93
C MET A 1 4.47 25.48 -15.98
N SER A 2 3.40 24.84 -16.41
CA SER A 2 2.26 24.50 -15.54
C SER A 2 2.72 23.58 -14.41
N LYS A 3 2.05 23.67 -13.24
CA LYS A 3 2.32 22.70 -12.17
C LYS A 3 1.85 21.33 -12.63
N PRO A 4 2.60 20.24 -12.33
CA PRO A 4 2.18 18.89 -12.68
C PRO A 4 0.85 18.53 -11.99
N VAL A 5 -0.02 17.86 -12.71
CA VAL A 5 -1.32 17.39 -12.22
C VAL A 5 -1.18 15.95 -11.75
N PHE A 6 -1.52 15.70 -10.48
CA PHE A 6 -1.56 14.35 -9.94
C PHE A 6 -2.99 13.84 -9.87
N THR A 7 -3.20 12.65 -10.41
CA THR A 7 -4.46 11.93 -10.37
C THR A 7 -4.30 10.57 -9.70
N PHE A 8 -5.42 10.02 -9.22
CA PHE A 8 -5.46 8.71 -8.56
C PHE A 8 -6.60 7.91 -9.16
N ARG A 9 -6.33 6.66 -9.48
CA ARG A 9 -7.33 5.71 -9.98
C ARG A 9 -7.11 4.32 -9.42
N LEU A 10 -8.11 3.46 -9.51
CA LEU A 10 -7.91 2.03 -9.24
C LEU A 10 -7.01 1.42 -10.32
N ALA A 11 -6.19 0.46 -9.90
CA ALA A 11 -5.35 -0.32 -10.80
C ALA A 11 -6.17 -1.36 -11.55
N THR A 12 -5.69 -1.71 -12.73
CA THR A 12 -6.17 -2.84 -13.52
C THR A 12 -5.01 -3.80 -13.80
N PRO A 13 -5.25 -5.05 -14.22
CA PRO A 13 -4.19 -5.97 -14.62
C PRO A 13 -3.28 -5.44 -15.74
N ASP A 14 -3.77 -4.49 -16.54
CA ASP A 14 -3.00 -3.88 -17.65
C ASP A 14 -1.90 -2.94 -17.15
N ASP A 15 -1.97 -2.51 -15.89
CA ASP A 15 -0.93 -1.71 -15.25
C ASP A 15 0.33 -2.52 -14.87
N ALA A 16 0.31 -3.85 -15.04
CA ALA A 16 1.35 -4.74 -14.53
C ALA A 16 2.76 -4.36 -14.99
N GLU A 17 2.95 -4.02 -16.25
CA GLU A 17 4.26 -3.67 -16.81
C GLU A 17 4.83 -2.40 -16.16
N VAL A 18 4.05 -1.33 -16.12
CA VAL A 18 4.51 -0.05 -15.56
C VAL A 18 4.70 -0.11 -14.05
N LEU A 19 3.82 -0.82 -13.32
CA LEU A 19 3.94 -0.94 -11.86
C LEU A 19 5.08 -1.88 -11.46
N GLN A 20 5.32 -2.95 -12.24
CA GLN A 20 6.50 -3.79 -12.08
C GLN A 20 7.78 -2.99 -12.29
N ALA A 21 7.85 -2.14 -13.32
CA ALA A 21 9.00 -1.27 -13.58
C ALA A 21 9.25 -0.26 -12.44
N ILE A 22 8.20 0.22 -11.76
CA ILE A 22 8.32 1.04 -10.55
C ILE A 22 8.87 0.22 -9.38
N TYR A 23 8.47 -1.06 -9.24
CA TYR A 23 8.85 -1.95 -8.15
C TYR A 23 10.27 -2.52 -8.29
N ALA A 24 10.66 -2.94 -9.49
CA ALA A 24 11.89 -3.68 -9.72
C ALA A 24 13.15 -3.04 -9.09
N PRO A 25 13.37 -1.71 -9.15
CA PRO A 25 14.52 -1.07 -8.49
C PRO A 25 14.56 -1.25 -6.97
N TYR A 26 13.44 -1.48 -6.32
CA TYR A 26 13.42 -1.70 -4.87
C TYR A 26 13.97 -3.07 -4.48
N VAL A 27 13.93 -4.05 -5.39
CA VAL A 27 14.46 -5.39 -5.15
C VAL A 27 15.99 -5.35 -4.96
N GLU A 28 16.68 -4.40 -5.58
CA GLU A 28 18.12 -4.19 -5.37
C GLU A 28 18.45 -3.52 -4.01
N THR A 29 17.42 -3.03 -3.32
CA THR A 29 17.57 -2.34 -2.03
C THR A 29 17.11 -3.24 -0.88
N THR A 30 17.21 -2.72 0.35
CA THR A 30 16.68 -3.38 1.54
C THR A 30 15.21 -3.03 1.82
N VAL A 31 14.56 -2.22 0.99
CA VAL A 31 13.15 -1.80 1.18
C VAL A 31 12.18 -2.98 1.02
N THR A 32 12.52 -3.95 0.20
CA THR A 32 11.81 -5.23 0.11
C THR A 32 12.75 -6.39 0.38
N PHE A 33 12.21 -7.52 0.86
CA PHE A 33 13.01 -8.73 1.10
C PHE A 33 12.97 -9.72 -0.07
N GLU A 34 12.38 -9.35 -1.20
CA GLU A 34 12.50 -10.15 -2.42
C GLU A 34 13.93 -10.09 -2.97
N TYR A 35 14.45 -11.25 -3.40
CA TYR A 35 15.78 -11.38 -3.97
C TYR A 35 15.80 -11.21 -5.49
N VAL A 36 14.67 -11.51 -6.14
CA VAL A 36 14.50 -11.43 -7.59
C VAL A 36 13.27 -10.61 -7.89
N ALA A 37 13.38 -9.69 -8.84
CA ALA A 37 12.22 -8.93 -9.29
C ALA A 37 11.21 -9.88 -9.97
N PRO A 38 9.92 -9.77 -9.66
CA PRO A 38 8.90 -10.56 -10.32
C PRO A 38 8.87 -10.24 -11.82
N THR A 39 8.53 -11.22 -12.64
CA THR A 39 8.19 -10.97 -14.05
C THR A 39 6.93 -10.12 -14.15
N VAL A 40 6.69 -9.52 -15.32
CA VAL A 40 5.45 -8.75 -15.56
C VAL A 40 4.21 -9.61 -15.35
N GLU A 41 4.25 -10.89 -15.75
CA GLU A 41 3.12 -11.81 -15.58
C GLU A 41 2.87 -12.16 -14.10
N GLU A 42 3.92 -12.44 -13.33
CA GLU A 42 3.79 -12.63 -11.87
C GLU A 42 3.25 -11.36 -11.19
N PHE A 43 3.67 -10.19 -11.66
CA PHE A 43 3.17 -8.92 -11.12
C PHE A 43 1.70 -8.69 -11.51
N ARG A 44 1.30 -9.05 -12.73
CA ARG A 44 -0.10 -9.06 -13.18
C ARG A 44 -0.96 -9.93 -12.28
N GLN A 45 -0.50 -11.14 -11.97
CA GLN A 45 -1.23 -12.04 -11.08
C GLN A 45 -1.37 -11.43 -9.67
N ARG A 46 -0.33 -10.77 -9.14
CA ARG A 46 -0.39 -10.04 -7.85
C ARG A 46 -1.46 -8.94 -7.86
N ILE A 47 -1.66 -8.24 -8.97
CA ILE A 47 -2.72 -7.25 -9.11
C ILE A 47 -4.09 -7.95 -9.10
N ILE A 48 -4.28 -8.97 -9.95
CA ILE A 48 -5.53 -9.73 -10.06
C ILE A 48 -5.99 -10.25 -8.69
N ASP A 49 -5.07 -10.84 -7.92
CA ASP A 49 -5.36 -11.43 -6.61
C ASP A 49 -5.88 -10.40 -5.59
N ARG A 50 -5.59 -9.11 -5.79
CA ARG A 50 -5.91 -8.04 -4.82
C ARG A 50 -7.09 -7.18 -5.23
N VAL A 51 -7.18 -6.80 -6.50
CA VAL A 51 -8.19 -5.82 -6.98
C VAL A 51 -9.62 -6.32 -6.87
N SER A 52 -9.83 -7.62 -6.69
CA SER A 52 -11.16 -8.18 -6.46
C SER A 52 -11.70 -7.89 -5.05
N VAL A 53 -10.81 -7.69 -4.07
CA VAL A 53 -11.19 -7.54 -2.65
C VAL A 53 -10.74 -6.21 -2.09
N TYR A 54 -9.49 -5.81 -2.31
CA TYR A 54 -8.88 -4.63 -1.66
C TYR A 54 -8.58 -3.52 -2.66
N PRO A 55 -8.54 -2.24 -2.21
CA PRO A 55 -8.12 -1.15 -3.05
C PRO A 55 -6.66 -1.32 -3.47
N TYR A 56 -6.42 -1.10 -4.74
CA TYR A 56 -5.11 -0.98 -5.37
C TYR A 56 -5.14 0.32 -6.16
N ILE A 57 -4.41 1.35 -5.71
CA ILE A 57 -4.45 2.71 -6.28
C ILE A 57 -3.18 2.98 -7.06
N VAL A 58 -3.33 3.50 -8.27
CA VAL A 58 -2.25 4.08 -9.08
C VAL A 58 -2.27 5.59 -8.91
N CYS A 59 -1.09 6.18 -8.68
CA CYS A 59 -0.85 7.63 -8.73
C CYS A 59 -0.22 7.96 -10.06
N GLU A 60 -0.82 8.90 -10.79
CA GLU A 60 -0.33 9.39 -12.07
C GLU A 60 0.11 10.84 -11.95
N GLU A 61 1.15 11.22 -12.68
CA GLU A 61 1.56 12.60 -12.94
C GLU A 61 1.38 12.89 -14.43
N ASP A 62 0.50 13.85 -14.76
CA ASP A 62 0.16 14.19 -16.13
C ASP A 62 -0.25 12.97 -17.00
N GLY A 63 -0.99 12.02 -16.38
CA GLY A 63 -1.46 10.78 -17.02
C GLY A 63 -0.45 9.64 -17.07
N VAL A 64 0.74 9.81 -16.50
CA VAL A 64 1.78 8.76 -16.46
C VAL A 64 1.85 8.16 -15.04
N PRO A 65 1.73 6.83 -14.87
CA PRO A 65 1.89 6.18 -13.57
C PRO A 65 3.27 6.42 -12.95
N VAL A 66 3.31 6.98 -11.74
CA VAL A 66 4.55 7.32 -11.01
C VAL A 66 4.64 6.66 -9.65
N GLY A 67 3.58 6.02 -9.20
CA GLY A 67 3.54 5.29 -7.92
C GLY A 67 2.24 4.55 -7.75
N TYR A 68 2.20 3.71 -6.72
CA TYR A 68 1.01 2.94 -6.39
C TYR A 68 1.00 2.55 -4.91
N ALA A 69 -0.19 2.22 -4.41
CA ALA A 69 -0.39 1.61 -3.10
C ALA A 69 -1.44 0.51 -3.19
N TYR A 70 -1.29 -0.51 -2.38
CA TYR A 70 -2.26 -1.59 -2.29
C TYR A 70 -2.41 -2.10 -0.86
N ALA A 71 -3.57 -2.68 -0.58
CA ALA A 71 -3.79 -3.45 0.64
C ALA A 71 -3.83 -4.96 0.33
N SER A 72 -3.49 -5.75 1.34
CA SER A 72 -3.61 -7.20 1.33
C SER A 72 -3.98 -7.71 2.72
N ARG A 73 -4.39 -8.96 2.84
CA ARG A 73 -4.63 -9.58 4.14
C ARG A 73 -3.37 -9.51 5.00
N LEU A 74 -3.53 -9.19 6.27
CA LEU A 74 -2.43 -9.26 7.23
C LEU A 74 -2.06 -10.72 7.54
N TYR A 75 -3.07 -11.60 7.70
CA TYR A 75 -2.94 -13.03 7.97
C TYR A 75 -4.06 -13.82 7.29
N GLU A 76 -3.81 -15.10 7.00
CA GLU A 76 -4.71 -15.97 6.21
C GLU A 76 -6.00 -16.39 6.95
N ARG A 77 -5.96 -16.52 8.30
CA ARG A 77 -7.11 -17.03 9.05
C ARG A 77 -8.27 -16.03 9.05
N ALA A 78 -9.50 -16.53 8.93
CA ALA A 78 -10.72 -15.74 8.78
C ALA A 78 -10.94 -14.70 9.91
N ALA A 79 -10.51 -15.00 11.14
CA ALA A 79 -10.63 -14.08 12.27
C ALA A 79 -9.81 -12.77 12.10
N TYR A 80 -8.89 -12.71 11.14
CA TYR A 80 -8.11 -11.52 10.80
C TYR A 80 -8.67 -10.71 9.61
N ALA A 81 -9.89 -11.01 9.15
CA ALA A 81 -10.47 -10.42 7.94
C ALA A 81 -10.53 -8.88 7.97
N TRP A 82 -10.58 -8.27 9.15
CA TRP A 82 -10.67 -6.81 9.33
C TRP A 82 -9.31 -6.13 9.54
N ALA A 83 -8.22 -6.89 9.42
CA ALA A 83 -6.85 -6.38 9.52
C ALA A 83 -6.12 -6.55 8.18
N VAL A 84 -5.54 -5.46 7.67
CA VAL A 84 -4.84 -5.45 6.39
C VAL A 84 -3.43 -4.91 6.52
N GLU A 85 -2.56 -5.31 5.61
CA GLU A 85 -1.25 -4.71 5.40
C GLU A 85 -1.32 -3.75 4.21
N LEU A 86 -0.71 -2.58 4.34
CA LEU A 86 -0.66 -1.53 3.32
C LEU A 86 0.78 -1.34 2.84
N SER A 87 0.97 -1.38 1.53
CA SER A 87 2.25 -1.13 0.86
C SER A 87 2.15 0.04 -0.11
N VAL A 88 3.26 0.81 -0.25
CA VAL A 88 3.34 1.94 -1.17
C VAL A 88 4.71 2.01 -1.83
N TYR A 89 4.72 2.26 -3.12
CA TYR A 89 5.94 2.41 -3.93
C TYR A 89 5.80 3.59 -4.89
N PHE A 90 6.85 4.36 -5.04
CA PHE A 90 6.94 5.45 -6.01
C PHE A 90 8.23 5.32 -6.83
N ALA A 91 8.17 5.68 -8.10
CA ALA A 91 9.37 5.78 -8.91
C ALA A 91 10.41 6.70 -8.23
N PRO A 92 11.72 6.41 -8.32
CA PRO A 92 12.76 7.11 -7.57
C PRO A 92 12.69 8.63 -7.66
N ASN A 93 12.45 9.16 -8.87
CA ASN A 93 12.40 10.60 -9.14
C ASN A 93 11.10 11.30 -8.67
N HIS A 94 10.13 10.53 -8.15
CA HIS A 94 8.82 11.04 -7.70
C HIS A 94 8.63 10.93 -6.18
N ARG A 95 9.69 10.53 -5.45
CA ARG A 95 9.68 10.48 -3.99
C ARG A 95 9.80 11.87 -3.37
N GLY A 96 9.34 12.02 -2.12
CA GLY A 96 9.49 13.28 -1.36
C GLY A 96 8.57 14.43 -1.79
N ARG A 97 7.67 14.22 -2.75
CA ARG A 97 6.75 15.24 -3.30
C ARG A 97 5.38 15.28 -2.60
N GLY A 98 5.23 14.62 -1.47
CA GLY A 98 3.97 14.60 -0.69
C GLY A 98 2.93 13.57 -1.16
N MET A 99 3.15 12.89 -2.30
CA MET A 99 2.17 11.96 -2.88
C MET A 99 1.96 10.71 -2.02
N GLY A 100 2.98 10.28 -1.28
CA GLY A 100 2.85 9.18 -0.31
C GLY A 100 1.74 9.44 0.72
N ARG A 101 1.63 10.67 1.25
CA ARG A 101 0.56 11.04 2.17
C ARG A 101 -0.81 11.01 1.49
N LYS A 102 -0.92 11.61 0.31
CA LYS A 102 -2.18 11.66 -0.43
C LYS A 102 -2.72 10.27 -0.77
N ILE A 103 -1.87 9.38 -1.26
CA ILE A 103 -2.30 8.01 -1.59
C ILE A 103 -2.70 7.23 -0.33
N TYR A 104 -2.01 7.45 0.82
CA TYR A 104 -2.38 6.85 2.11
C TYR A 104 -3.74 7.35 2.59
N ASP A 105 -4.03 8.67 2.51
CA ASP A 105 -5.33 9.23 2.89
C ASP A 105 -6.46 8.55 2.11
N LYS A 106 -6.30 8.35 0.79
CA LYS A 106 -7.26 7.66 -0.07
C LYS A 106 -7.40 6.19 0.28
N MET A 107 -6.28 5.48 0.47
CA MET A 107 -6.28 4.08 0.89
C MET A 107 -7.01 3.89 2.21
N LEU A 108 -6.70 4.69 3.24
CA LEU A 108 -7.35 4.62 4.55
C LEU A 108 -8.85 4.90 4.45
N SER A 109 -9.26 5.86 3.61
CA SER A 109 -10.67 6.19 3.39
C SER A 109 -11.42 5.04 2.72
N LEU A 110 -10.87 4.42 1.67
CA LEU A 110 -11.46 3.26 1.02
C LEU A 110 -11.53 2.04 1.94
N LEU A 111 -10.45 1.74 2.67
CA LEU A 111 -10.42 0.64 3.63
C LEU A 111 -11.44 0.82 4.76
N LYS A 112 -11.61 2.06 5.24
CA LYS A 112 -12.66 2.38 6.22
C LYS A 112 -14.07 2.17 5.64
N LEU A 113 -14.29 2.56 4.39
CA LEU A 113 -15.55 2.36 3.68
C LEU A 113 -15.87 0.86 3.48
N GLN A 114 -14.85 0.02 3.29
CA GLN A 114 -14.98 -1.44 3.24
C GLN A 114 -15.34 -2.09 4.59
N GLY A 115 -15.16 -1.40 5.71
CA GLY A 115 -15.33 -1.96 7.06
C GLY A 115 -14.05 -2.53 7.67
N VAL A 116 -12.87 -2.30 7.07
CA VAL A 116 -11.58 -2.64 7.69
C VAL A 116 -11.41 -1.88 9.00
N ARG A 117 -10.85 -2.54 10.01
CA ARG A 117 -10.71 -1.98 11.37
C ARG A 117 -9.28 -1.57 11.69
N THR A 118 -8.29 -2.32 11.20
CA THR A 118 -6.88 -2.10 11.51
C THR A 118 -6.03 -2.18 10.25
N VAL A 119 -5.12 -1.22 10.09
CA VAL A 119 -4.16 -1.17 8.99
C VAL A 119 -2.75 -1.27 9.53
N HIS A 120 -1.95 -2.14 8.95
CA HIS A 120 -0.58 -2.39 9.33
C HIS A 120 0.38 -1.99 8.21
N GLY A 121 1.59 -1.57 8.61
CA GLY A 121 2.72 -1.36 7.69
C GLY A 121 3.93 -2.10 8.22
N LYS A 122 4.63 -2.83 7.35
CA LYS A 122 5.90 -3.48 7.66
C LYS A 122 7.00 -2.76 6.91
N VAL A 123 7.93 -2.18 7.64
CA VAL A 123 8.98 -1.30 7.09
C VAL A 123 10.33 -1.82 7.49
N THR A 124 11.19 -2.11 6.52
CA THR A 124 12.58 -2.48 6.81
C THR A 124 13.28 -1.37 7.59
N PHE A 125 13.92 -1.73 8.67
CA PHE A 125 14.68 -0.80 9.52
C PHE A 125 16.19 -0.87 9.20
N PRO A 126 16.86 0.30 9.02
CA PRO A 126 16.32 1.66 9.04
C PRO A 126 15.69 2.09 7.71
N ASN A 127 14.55 2.79 7.78
CA ASN A 127 13.92 3.46 6.63
C ASN A 127 13.25 4.78 7.07
N PRO A 128 14.05 5.84 7.31
CA PRO A 128 13.54 7.08 7.89
C PRO A 128 12.42 7.75 7.10
N ALA A 129 12.40 7.58 5.77
CA ALA A 129 11.36 8.16 4.92
C ALA A 129 10.00 7.49 5.16
N SER A 130 9.98 6.16 5.25
CA SER A 130 8.77 5.39 5.53
C SER A 130 8.30 5.57 6.98
N ASP A 131 9.24 5.55 7.93
CA ASP A 131 8.92 5.79 9.36
C ASP A 131 8.30 7.19 9.56
N LYS A 132 8.85 8.22 8.89
CA LYS A 132 8.27 9.58 8.91
C LYS A 132 6.86 9.62 8.31
N LEU A 133 6.62 8.89 7.23
CA LEU A 133 5.29 8.82 6.62
C LEU A 133 4.29 8.16 7.58
N HIS A 134 4.61 6.99 8.13
CA HIS A 134 3.73 6.28 9.06
C HIS A 134 3.40 7.14 10.30
N ASN A 135 4.40 7.78 10.91
CA ASN A 135 4.17 8.72 12.01
C ASN A 135 3.23 9.87 11.60
N ALA A 136 3.49 10.51 10.44
CA ALA A 136 2.67 11.62 9.95
C ALA A 136 1.23 11.23 9.62
N MET A 137 1.01 9.94 9.28
CA MET A 137 -0.32 9.35 9.02
C MET A 137 -0.99 8.84 10.31
N GLY A 138 -0.37 9.01 11.48
CA GLY A 138 -0.91 8.62 12.78
C GLY A 138 -0.86 7.11 13.05
N PHE A 139 0.04 6.39 12.40
CA PHE A 139 0.37 5.02 12.78
C PHE A 139 1.22 5.04 14.06
N LYS A 140 1.10 3.98 14.85
CA LYS A 140 1.91 3.73 16.06
C LYS A 140 2.89 2.61 15.77
N LEU A 141 4.14 2.79 16.16
CA LEU A 141 5.13 1.71 16.14
C LEU A 141 4.77 0.70 17.24
N MET A 142 4.46 -0.52 16.82
CA MET A 142 4.06 -1.60 17.74
C MET A 142 5.24 -2.41 18.22
N ALA A 143 6.18 -2.71 17.31
CA ALA A 143 7.40 -3.47 17.60
C ALA A 143 8.45 -3.26 16.53
N THR A 144 9.71 -3.46 16.88
CA THR A 144 10.78 -3.74 15.93
C THR A 144 11.10 -5.23 16.03
N LEU A 145 10.90 -5.96 14.95
CA LEU A 145 11.27 -7.37 14.85
C LEU A 145 12.72 -7.44 14.39
N GLU A 146 13.60 -7.83 15.31
CA GLU A 146 15.05 -7.82 15.05
C GLU A 146 15.47 -9.04 14.23
N ASN A 147 16.34 -8.82 13.24
CA ASN A 147 17.02 -9.85 12.47
C ASN A 147 16.08 -10.88 11.83
N VAL A 148 14.95 -10.43 11.27
CA VAL A 148 13.91 -11.29 10.67
C VAL A 148 14.12 -11.59 9.20
N GLY A 149 15.05 -10.90 8.54
CA GLY A 149 15.39 -11.11 7.14
C GLY A 149 16.88 -10.96 6.90
N PHE A 150 17.41 -11.75 5.95
CA PHE A 150 18.81 -11.61 5.53
C PHE A 150 18.82 -11.05 4.12
N LYS A 151 19.50 -9.94 3.87
CA LYS A 151 19.56 -9.34 2.53
C LYS A 151 20.81 -8.45 2.36
N ASN A 152 21.41 -8.50 1.18
CA ASN A 152 22.63 -7.76 0.85
C ASN A 152 23.76 -8.02 1.87
N GLY A 153 23.93 -9.30 2.28
CA GLY A 153 24.98 -9.74 3.18
C GLY A 153 24.78 -9.42 4.67
N GLU A 154 23.61 -8.90 5.07
CA GLU A 154 23.34 -8.50 6.45
C GLU A 154 21.94 -8.93 6.92
N TRP A 155 21.83 -9.21 8.23
CA TRP A 155 20.55 -9.35 8.89
C TRP A 155 19.83 -8.01 8.96
N ARG A 156 18.54 -8.01 8.68
CA ARG A 156 17.67 -6.84 8.66
C ARG A 156 16.51 -7.00 9.62
N SER A 157 16.17 -5.90 10.27
CA SER A 157 15.01 -5.79 11.15
C SER A 157 13.85 -5.12 10.40
N ILE A 158 12.62 -5.27 10.91
CA ILE A 158 11.46 -4.55 10.42
C ILE A 158 10.75 -3.83 11.55
N ASN A 159 10.31 -2.60 11.29
CA ASN A 159 9.35 -1.88 12.11
C ASN A 159 7.94 -2.31 11.73
N HIS A 160 7.15 -2.72 12.71
CA HIS A 160 5.73 -3.03 12.55
C HIS A 160 4.88 -1.86 13.04
N TRP A 161 4.23 -1.18 12.11
CA TRP A 161 3.37 -0.05 12.36
C TRP A 161 1.91 -0.48 12.32
N GLU A 162 1.06 0.16 13.14
CA GLU A 162 -0.38 -0.10 13.21
C GLU A 162 -1.16 1.21 13.27
N LYS A 163 -2.31 1.24 12.60
CA LYS A 163 -3.32 2.28 12.74
C LYS A 163 -4.71 1.67 12.82
N GLN A 164 -5.41 1.97 13.90
CA GLN A 164 -6.84 1.65 14.04
C GLN A 164 -7.66 2.70 13.28
N ILE A 165 -8.58 2.25 12.42
CA ILE A 165 -9.43 3.09 11.58
C ILE A 165 -10.92 2.80 11.76
N GLY A 166 -11.27 1.74 12.51
CA GLY A 166 -12.64 1.31 12.76
C GLY A 166 -13.04 1.38 14.21
N ASP A 167 -14.32 1.04 14.47
CA ASP A 167 -14.89 0.95 15.80
C ASP A 167 -14.79 -0.49 16.32
N PHE A 168 -14.38 -0.67 17.56
CA PHE A 168 -14.23 -1.97 18.23
C PHE A 168 -15.27 -2.20 19.33
N SER A 169 -16.26 -1.33 19.46
CA SER A 169 -17.31 -1.42 20.49
C SER A 169 -18.38 -2.47 20.18
N CYS A 170 -18.46 -2.94 18.94
CA CYS A 170 -19.42 -3.95 18.48
C CYS A 170 -18.76 -5.00 17.57
N ALA A 171 -19.45 -6.13 17.40
CA ALA A 171 -19.04 -7.13 16.42
C ALA A 171 -18.99 -6.50 15.01
N PRO A 172 -17.93 -6.79 14.23
CA PRO A 172 -17.81 -6.23 12.89
C PRO A 172 -18.70 -7.00 11.90
N GLU A 173 -19.32 -6.27 10.98
CA GLU A 173 -19.88 -6.88 9.77
C GLU A 173 -18.76 -7.35 8.84
N PRO A 174 -19.01 -8.31 7.94
CA PRO A 174 -18.06 -8.69 6.91
C PRO A 174 -17.57 -7.47 6.12
N ILE A 175 -16.29 -7.48 5.71
CA ILE A 175 -15.79 -6.41 4.84
C ILE A 175 -16.49 -6.47 3.49
N THR A 176 -16.79 -5.30 2.93
CA THR A 176 -17.32 -5.19 1.57
C THR A 176 -16.15 -5.14 0.57
N PRO A 177 -16.06 -6.06 -0.40
CA PRO A 177 -15.04 -5.99 -1.44
C PRO A 177 -15.05 -4.64 -2.16
N ILE A 178 -13.87 -4.18 -2.62
CA ILE A 178 -13.75 -2.89 -3.35
C ILE A 178 -14.67 -2.86 -4.60
N THR A 179 -14.85 -4.00 -5.23
CA THR A 179 -15.70 -4.17 -6.42
C THR A 179 -17.21 -4.05 -6.14
N GLU A 180 -17.61 -4.15 -4.88
CA GLU A 180 -19.01 -4.06 -4.43
C GLU A 180 -19.35 -2.71 -3.78
N LEU A 181 -18.34 -1.84 -3.58
CA LEU A 181 -18.56 -0.49 -3.09
C LEU A 181 -19.27 0.37 -4.15
N ASP A 182 -20.03 1.37 -3.67
CA ASP A 182 -20.63 2.38 -4.53
C ASP A 182 -19.55 3.10 -5.37
N PRO A 183 -19.56 2.97 -6.71
CA PRO A 183 -18.55 3.58 -7.57
C PRO A 183 -18.46 5.10 -7.43
N ALA A 184 -19.57 5.78 -7.12
CA ALA A 184 -19.57 7.23 -6.94
C ALA A 184 -18.78 7.63 -5.70
N LYS A 185 -18.92 6.90 -4.59
CA LYS A 185 -18.14 7.13 -3.36
C LYS A 185 -16.65 6.81 -3.54
N VAL A 186 -16.36 5.74 -4.28
CA VAL A 186 -14.97 5.39 -4.61
C VAL A 186 -14.33 6.53 -5.41
N GLN A 187 -15.02 7.02 -6.45
CA GLN A 187 -14.49 8.10 -7.29
C GLN A 187 -14.37 9.43 -6.54
N GLU A 188 -15.29 9.75 -5.63
CA GLU A 188 -15.21 10.92 -4.74
C GLU A 188 -13.92 10.86 -3.90
N ILE A 189 -13.64 9.72 -3.27
CA ILE A 189 -12.42 9.53 -2.46
C ILE A 189 -11.16 9.66 -3.34
N LEU A 190 -11.16 9.10 -4.55
CA LEU A 190 -10.01 9.17 -5.45
C LEU A 190 -9.74 10.59 -5.95
N ASN A 191 -10.75 11.43 -6.06
CA ASN A 191 -10.65 12.82 -6.54
C ASN A 191 -10.40 13.84 -5.41
N ALA A 192 -10.69 13.50 -4.15
CA ALA A 192 -10.45 14.38 -3.00
C ALA A 192 -8.95 14.65 -2.77
#